data_95c4d3f6603d3cbcf2d424cb777b6a7b
#
_entry.id   95c4d3f6603d3cbcf2d424cb777b6a7b
#
_cell.length_a   1.000
_cell.length_b   1.000
_cell.length_c   1.000
_cell.angle_alpha   90.00
_cell.angle_beta   90.00
_cell.angle_gamma   90.00
#
_symmetry.space_group_name_H-M   'P 1'
#
loop_
_entity.id
_entity.type
_entity.pdbx_description
1 polymer ?
#
loop_
_entity_poly.entity_id
_entity_poly.type
_entity_poly.pdbx_seq_one_letter_code
_entity_poly.pdbx_strand_id
1 'polypeptide(L)'
;GGILYAGDYIRQDIQAGGATIQFYYGRKHQAVMEQAGAADAVRAVVDYCTERYGPLSFSAGGSLKLIQSRVAGGGYAAGGASLLNEMDFTAANLRDGGKGAVPGEVMIHELVHQWWGLGNMFDSEDPADPWSAEGLTVYTTYRIVKELYGADHAQEYYVDQWKREVEDYYLDFYVRNPEYLAMLPEEEQLAITNSLTGMRQYCEMPLKILRAEKLVGGEAAMDEILRGLFNRELDWSYPYLTYQEFLDACGLTEEELDLGQDISI
;
A
#
# COMPACT_ATOMS: atom_id res chain seq x y z
N GLY A 1 -9.54 24.44 -1.47
CA GLY A 1 -8.22 25.11 -1.49
C GLY A 1 -7.20 24.24 -2.20
N GLY A 2 -6.26 24.83 -2.91
CA GLY A 2 -5.15 24.14 -3.56
C GLY A 2 -3.89 24.20 -2.70
N ILE A 3 -3.01 23.19 -2.84
CA ILE A 3 -1.69 23.18 -2.23
C ILE A 3 -0.68 23.59 -3.31
N LEU A 4 0.18 24.55 -3.00
CA LEU A 4 1.23 25.02 -3.89
C LEU A 4 2.56 24.37 -3.53
N TYR A 5 3.19 23.70 -4.49
CA TYR A 5 4.56 23.21 -4.39
C TYR A 5 5.45 24.08 -5.27
N ALA A 6 6.51 24.63 -4.69
CA ALA A 6 7.43 25.51 -5.39
C ALA A 6 8.88 25.03 -5.22
N GLY A 7 9.64 25.05 -6.28
CA GLY A 7 11.05 24.64 -6.30
C GLY A 7 11.59 24.59 -7.71
N ASP A 8 12.87 24.20 -7.86
CA ASP A 8 13.50 23.97 -9.17
C ASP A 8 13.13 22.56 -9.65
N TYR A 9 11.88 22.40 -10.11
CA TYR A 9 11.35 21.13 -10.58
C TYR A 9 11.61 20.91 -12.08
N ILE A 10 11.90 19.64 -12.40
CA ILE A 10 11.73 19.08 -13.73
C ILE A 10 10.39 18.38 -13.76
N ARG A 11 9.67 18.50 -14.87
CA ARG A 11 8.50 17.70 -15.16
C ARG A 11 8.84 16.67 -16.24
N GLN A 12 8.56 15.41 -15.95
CA GLN A 12 8.60 14.31 -16.93
C GLN A 12 7.21 13.73 -17.07
N ASP A 13 6.69 13.67 -18.29
CA ASP A 13 5.41 13.04 -18.57
C ASP A 13 5.63 11.58 -18.95
N ILE A 14 4.96 10.67 -18.23
CA ILE A 14 5.04 9.24 -18.42
C ILE A 14 3.68 8.73 -18.86
N GLN A 15 3.60 8.09 -20.02
CA GLN A 15 2.37 7.47 -20.51
C GLN A 15 2.27 6.03 -19.99
N ALA A 16 1.21 5.72 -19.26
CA ALA A 16 0.97 4.39 -18.71
C ALA A 16 -0.52 4.18 -18.44
N GLY A 17 -1.04 2.98 -18.70
CA GLY A 17 -2.42 2.61 -18.39
C GLY A 17 -3.48 3.53 -19.00
N GLY A 18 -3.20 4.13 -20.18
CA GLY A 18 -4.08 5.10 -20.81
C GLY A 18 -4.10 6.49 -20.15
N ALA A 19 -3.25 6.72 -19.16
CA ALA A 19 -3.14 7.98 -18.43
C ALA A 19 -1.78 8.64 -18.64
N THR A 20 -1.69 9.93 -18.32
CA THR A 20 -0.43 10.68 -18.25
C THR A 20 -0.04 10.86 -16.80
N ILE A 21 1.13 10.35 -16.41
CA ILE A 21 1.72 10.57 -15.10
C ILE A 21 2.68 11.76 -15.21
N GLN A 22 2.33 12.85 -14.55
CA GLN A 22 3.17 14.05 -14.50
C GLN A 22 4.12 13.93 -13.31
N PHE A 23 5.36 13.56 -13.57
CA PHE A 23 6.36 13.33 -12.54
C PHE A 23 7.20 14.61 -12.34
N TYR A 24 7.04 15.22 -11.16
CA TYR A 24 7.75 16.41 -10.73
C TYR A 24 8.82 16.06 -9.72
N TYR A 25 10.09 16.28 -10.05
CA TYR A 25 11.21 16.08 -9.14
C TYR A 25 12.25 17.17 -9.27
N GLY A 26 13.04 17.40 -8.21
CA GLY A 26 14.07 18.42 -8.20
C GLY A 26 15.16 18.13 -9.25
N ARG A 27 15.60 19.16 -9.97
CA ARG A 27 16.65 19.06 -11.00
C ARG A 27 17.91 18.36 -10.49
N LYS A 28 18.26 18.58 -9.22
CA LYS A 28 19.42 17.95 -8.56
C LYS A 28 19.32 16.41 -8.49
N HIS A 29 18.12 15.84 -8.65
CA HIS A 29 17.89 14.39 -8.59
C HIS A 29 17.75 13.74 -9.96
N GLN A 30 17.86 14.50 -11.05
CA GLN A 30 17.65 13.99 -12.41
C GLN A 30 18.52 12.79 -12.74
N ALA A 31 19.83 12.88 -12.47
CA ALA A 31 20.75 11.79 -12.76
C ALA A 31 20.42 10.51 -11.96
N VAL A 32 20.03 10.65 -10.70
CA VAL A 32 19.63 9.52 -9.85
C VAL A 32 18.36 8.86 -10.38
N MET A 33 17.36 9.66 -10.78
CA MET A 33 16.10 9.17 -11.33
C MET A 33 16.30 8.40 -12.63
N GLU A 34 17.11 8.93 -13.53
CA GLU A 34 17.43 8.28 -14.82
C GLU A 34 18.22 6.99 -14.62
N GLN A 35 19.24 6.99 -13.78
CA GLN A 35 20.06 5.80 -13.50
C GLN A 35 19.27 4.69 -12.81
N ALA A 36 18.34 5.03 -11.96
CA ALA A 36 17.48 4.08 -11.26
C ALA A 36 16.33 3.53 -12.12
N GLY A 37 16.06 4.14 -13.27
CA GLY A 37 14.92 3.77 -14.11
C GLY A 37 13.57 4.11 -13.48
N ALA A 38 13.49 5.23 -12.74
CA ALA A 38 12.29 5.61 -11.99
C ALA A 38 11.05 5.73 -12.90
N ALA A 39 11.19 6.28 -14.10
CA ALA A 39 10.08 6.39 -15.04
C ALA A 39 9.55 5.01 -15.49
N ASP A 40 10.43 4.05 -15.71
CA ASP A 40 10.03 2.68 -16.09
C ASP A 40 9.34 1.97 -14.93
N ALA A 41 9.78 2.20 -13.70
CA ALA A 41 9.12 1.67 -12.51
C ALA A 41 7.71 2.27 -12.34
N VAL A 42 7.54 3.57 -12.51
CA VAL A 42 6.22 4.24 -12.49
C VAL A 42 5.30 3.64 -13.54
N ARG A 43 5.79 3.48 -14.77
CA ARG A 43 5.01 2.87 -15.86
C ARG A 43 4.60 1.44 -15.54
N ALA A 44 5.51 0.64 -15.02
CA ALA A 44 5.23 -0.74 -14.64
C ALA A 44 4.13 -0.85 -13.58
N VAL A 45 4.15 0.01 -12.57
CA VAL A 45 3.12 0.05 -11.52
C VAL A 45 1.75 0.42 -12.09
N VAL A 46 1.69 1.48 -12.87
CA VAL A 46 0.43 1.98 -13.42
C VAL A 46 -0.16 0.99 -14.43
N ASP A 47 0.66 0.40 -15.27
CA ASP A 47 0.22 -0.65 -16.22
C ASP A 47 -0.27 -1.89 -15.47
N TYR A 48 0.47 -2.35 -14.46
CA TYR A 48 0.10 -3.49 -13.63
C TYR A 48 -1.29 -3.34 -13.02
N CYS A 49 -1.53 -2.23 -12.33
CA CYS A 49 -2.80 -1.98 -11.66
C CYS A 49 -3.94 -1.74 -12.67
N THR A 50 -3.68 -1.04 -13.76
CA THR A 50 -4.67 -0.79 -14.81
C THR A 50 -5.13 -2.08 -15.47
N GLU A 51 -4.20 -2.96 -15.81
CA GLU A 51 -4.49 -4.25 -16.46
C GLU A 51 -5.29 -5.17 -15.54
N ARG A 52 -4.94 -5.21 -14.26
CA ARG A 52 -5.57 -6.14 -13.31
C ARG A 52 -6.87 -5.61 -12.72
N TYR A 53 -6.93 -4.33 -12.37
CA TYR A 53 -8.06 -3.78 -11.64
C TYR A 53 -8.91 -2.83 -12.46
N GLY A 54 -8.34 -2.11 -13.39
CA GLY A 54 -9.01 -1.12 -14.21
C GLY A 54 -8.30 0.24 -14.21
N PRO A 55 -8.78 1.19 -15.02
CA PRO A 55 -8.14 2.50 -15.14
C PRO A 55 -8.25 3.32 -13.86
N LEU A 56 -7.34 4.29 -13.72
CA LEU A 56 -7.37 5.29 -12.64
C LEU A 56 -8.73 6.00 -12.57
N SER A 57 -9.37 5.98 -11.39
CA SER A 57 -10.70 6.56 -11.19
C SER A 57 -10.68 8.06 -10.89
N PHE A 58 -9.54 8.63 -10.48
CA PHE A 58 -9.42 10.04 -10.11
C PHE A 58 -8.67 10.90 -11.14
N SER A 59 -8.39 10.40 -12.30
CA SER A 59 -7.71 11.17 -13.32
C SER A 59 -8.70 12.12 -14.02
N ALA A 60 -8.92 13.30 -13.48
CA ALA A 60 -9.57 14.37 -14.23
C ALA A 60 -8.76 14.61 -15.50
N GLY A 61 -9.31 14.23 -16.66
CA GLY A 61 -8.60 14.32 -17.94
C GLY A 61 -7.46 13.32 -18.13
N GLY A 62 -7.42 12.20 -17.37
CA GLY A 62 -6.40 11.16 -17.54
C GLY A 62 -5.02 11.53 -17.02
N SER A 63 -4.88 12.38 -16.02
CA SER A 63 -3.57 12.76 -15.47
C SER A 63 -3.48 12.51 -13.94
N LEU A 64 -2.34 11.98 -13.55
CA LEU A 64 -1.93 11.84 -12.16
C LEU A 64 -0.63 12.61 -11.95
N LYS A 65 -0.50 13.30 -10.82
CA LYS A 65 0.76 13.96 -10.43
C LYS A 65 1.52 13.11 -9.43
N LEU A 66 2.81 12.95 -9.67
CA LEU A 66 3.77 12.36 -8.74
C LEU A 66 4.79 13.44 -8.40
N ILE A 67 4.85 13.86 -7.14
CA ILE A 67 5.56 15.09 -6.75
C ILE A 67 6.55 14.78 -5.65
N GLN A 68 7.82 15.06 -5.89
CA GLN A 68 8.84 15.11 -4.86
C GLN A 68 8.58 16.30 -3.94
N SER A 69 8.62 16.09 -2.64
CA SER A 69 8.40 17.15 -1.65
C SER A 69 9.20 16.89 -0.37
N ARG A 70 9.13 17.83 0.57
CA ARG A 70 9.74 17.72 1.89
C ARG A 70 8.72 17.30 2.96
N VAL A 71 7.87 16.35 2.64
CA VAL A 71 6.95 15.79 3.63
C VAL A 71 7.70 15.00 4.69
N ALA A 72 7.22 15.00 5.91
CA ALA A 72 7.72 14.13 6.96
C ALA A 72 7.26 12.68 6.70
N GLY A 73 8.17 11.73 6.89
CA GLY A 73 7.91 10.32 6.56
C GLY A 73 8.19 9.98 5.10
N GLY A 74 7.82 8.79 4.66
CA GLY A 74 8.14 8.26 3.34
C GLY A 74 7.38 8.93 2.20
N GLY A 75 6.06 8.94 2.28
CA GLY A 75 5.19 9.48 1.23
C GLY A 75 3.79 9.78 1.73
N TYR A 76 2.98 10.30 0.83
CA TYR A 76 1.57 10.58 1.07
C TYR A 76 0.81 10.55 -0.26
N ALA A 77 -0.33 9.90 -0.28
CA ALA A 77 -1.20 9.87 -1.45
C ALA A 77 -2.46 10.72 -1.23
N ALA A 78 -2.85 11.45 -2.25
CA ALA A 78 -4.11 12.17 -2.35
C ALA A 78 -4.74 11.91 -3.71
N GLY A 79 -6.03 12.15 -3.86
CA GLY A 79 -6.74 11.92 -5.12
C GLY A 79 -6.08 12.71 -6.28
N GLY A 80 -5.56 12.00 -7.26
CA GLY A 80 -4.88 12.57 -8.42
C GLY A 80 -3.45 13.08 -8.17
N ALA A 81 -2.89 12.86 -6.96
CA ALA A 81 -1.51 13.23 -6.66
C ALA A 81 -0.89 12.31 -5.61
N SER A 82 0.36 11.94 -5.80
CA SER A 82 1.18 11.24 -4.80
C SER A 82 2.42 12.05 -4.49
N LEU A 83 2.74 12.17 -3.20
CA LEU A 83 3.87 12.94 -2.71
C LEU A 83 4.95 12.00 -2.19
N LEU A 84 6.20 12.26 -2.56
CA LEU A 84 7.36 11.49 -2.14
C LEU A 84 8.36 12.36 -1.41
N ASN A 85 8.93 11.84 -0.33
CA ASN A 85 9.97 12.56 0.40
C ASN A 85 11.25 12.65 -0.43
N GLU A 86 11.83 13.83 -0.55
CA GLU A 86 13.06 14.02 -1.32
C GLU A 86 14.25 13.22 -0.77
N MET A 87 14.25 12.87 0.50
CA MET A 87 15.30 12.04 1.12
C MET A 87 15.31 10.60 0.59
N ASP A 88 14.21 10.15 0.00
CA ASP A 88 14.10 8.80 -0.56
C ASP A 88 14.71 8.68 -1.96
N PHE A 89 15.06 9.80 -2.59
CA PHE A 89 15.61 9.85 -3.94
C PHE A 89 17.13 9.69 -3.96
N THR A 90 17.63 8.61 -3.41
CA THR A 90 19.01 8.18 -3.59
C THR A 90 19.09 7.04 -4.60
N ALA A 91 20.25 6.90 -5.26
CA ALA A 91 20.44 5.81 -6.24
C ALA A 91 20.22 4.42 -5.62
N ALA A 92 20.59 4.23 -4.36
CA ALA A 92 20.39 2.98 -3.65
C ALA A 92 18.90 2.72 -3.37
N ASN A 93 18.19 3.71 -2.83
CA ASN A 93 16.78 3.58 -2.47
C ASN A 93 15.87 3.37 -3.69
N LEU A 94 16.12 4.06 -4.79
CA LEU A 94 15.32 3.92 -6.01
C LEU A 94 15.57 2.60 -6.74
N ARG A 95 16.80 2.05 -6.68
CA ARG A 95 17.13 0.77 -7.32
C ARG A 95 16.67 -0.43 -6.52
N ASP A 96 16.53 -0.28 -5.23
CA ASP A 96 16.19 -1.35 -4.31
C ASP A 96 14.76 -1.16 -3.76
N GLY A 97 13.83 -0.93 -4.67
CA GLY A 97 12.44 -0.66 -4.37
C GLY A 97 11.69 -1.81 -3.70
N GLY A 98 12.32 -2.98 -3.63
CA GLY A 98 11.72 -4.16 -3.04
C GLY A 98 12.21 -4.50 -1.65
N LYS A 99 13.02 -3.63 -1.05
CA LYS A 99 13.51 -3.88 0.33
C LYS A 99 12.51 -3.48 1.39
N GLY A 100 11.30 -3.96 1.37
CA GLY A 100 10.26 -3.76 2.40
C GLY A 100 10.45 -2.50 3.24
N ALA A 101 9.53 -1.74 3.62
CA ALA A 101 9.63 -0.55 4.49
C ALA A 101 10.85 0.39 4.25
N VAL A 102 11.62 0.20 3.17
CA VAL A 102 12.69 1.11 2.81
C VAL A 102 12.24 2.08 1.72
N PRO A 103 12.88 3.24 1.61
CA PRO A 103 12.39 4.37 0.83
C PRO A 103 12.10 4.09 -0.64
N GLY A 104 12.84 3.20 -1.27
CA GLY A 104 12.64 2.88 -2.69
C GLY A 104 11.27 2.32 -3.04
N GLU A 105 10.64 1.59 -2.17
CA GLU A 105 9.29 1.03 -2.41
C GLU A 105 8.17 2.04 -2.15
N VAL A 106 8.45 3.13 -1.43
CA VAL A 106 7.44 4.15 -1.12
C VAL A 106 6.82 4.70 -2.41
N MET A 107 7.60 4.86 -3.47
CA MET A 107 7.09 5.31 -4.76
C MET A 107 6.02 4.34 -5.32
N ILE A 108 6.27 3.04 -5.25
CA ILE A 108 5.31 2.01 -5.67
C ILE A 108 4.07 2.06 -4.79
N HIS A 109 4.26 2.06 -3.49
CA HIS A 109 3.21 2.10 -2.48
C HIS A 109 2.27 3.29 -2.67
N GLU A 110 2.81 4.51 -2.76
CA GLU A 110 2.00 5.73 -2.92
C GLU A 110 1.26 5.78 -4.28
N LEU A 111 1.82 5.19 -5.33
CA LEU A 111 1.10 5.05 -6.60
C LEU A 111 -0.05 4.05 -6.49
N VAL A 112 0.16 2.92 -5.83
CA VAL A 112 -0.88 1.89 -5.63
C VAL A 112 -2.08 2.42 -4.85
N HIS A 113 -1.89 3.37 -3.94
CA HIS A 113 -3.00 4.03 -3.25
C HIS A 113 -4.01 4.71 -4.19
N GLN A 114 -3.64 5.04 -5.40
CA GLN A 114 -4.60 5.56 -6.40
C GLN A 114 -5.69 4.52 -6.76
N TRP A 115 -5.43 3.24 -6.52
CA TRP A 115 -6.41 2.16 -6.62
C TRP A 115 -7.03 1.82 -5.26
N TRP A 116 -6.22 1.67 -4.21
CA TRP A 116 -6.67 1.25 -2.88
C TRP A 116 -6.58 2.39 -1.87
N GLY A 117 -7.73 2.78 -1.35
CA GLY A 117 -7.87 3.90 -0.43
C GLY A 117 -8.36 5.19 -1.08
N LEU A 118 -7.95 5.49 -2.30
CA LEU A 118 -8.40 6.66 -3.07
C LEU A 118 -9.32 6.26 -4.23
N GLY A 119 -8.97 5.24 -4.99
CA GLY A 119 -9.81 4.68 -6.04
C GLY A 119 -11.00 3.91 -5.48
N ASN A 120 -10.81 3.33 -4.33
CA ASN A 120 -11.83 2.62 -3.57
C ASN A 120 -11.64 2.99 -2.09
N MET A 121 -12.59 3.71 -1.50
CA MET A 121 -12.50 4.13 -0.10
C MET A 121 -12.71 2.96 0.84
N PHE A 122 -11.97 2.95 1.95
CA PHE A 122 -12.01 1.88 2.94
C PHE A 122 -12.73 2.30 4.20
N ASP A 123 -13.52 1.38 4.74
CA ASP A 123 -14.08 1.50 6.06
C ASP A 123 -12.99 1.16 7.08
N SER A 124 -12.61 2.12 7.90
CA SER A 124 -11.57 2.01 8.93
C SER A 124 -11.99 2.76 10.18
N GLU A 125 -13.26 2.63 10.58
CA GLU A 125 -13.78 3.34 11.75
C GLU A 125 -13.20 2.81 13.07
N ASP A 126 -12.85 1.50 13.13
CA ASP A 126 -12.23 0.91 14.31
C ASP A 126 -10.70 0.94 14.18
N PRO A 127 -9.98 1.70 15.03
CA PRO A 127 -8.52 1.70 15.03
C PRO A 127 -7.89 0.33 15.30
N ALA A 128 -8.62 -0.60 15.93
CA ALA A 128 -8.15 -1.95 16.16
C ALA A 128 -8.34 -2.87 14.95
N ASP A 129 -9.15 -2.46 13.97
CA ASP A 129 -9.38 -3.23 12.76
C ASP A 129 -8.14 -3.16 11.84
N PRO A 130 -7.55 -4.30 11.45
CA PRO A 130 -6.45 -4.31 10.49
C PRO A 130 -6.88 -3.93 9.06
N TRP A 131 -8.17 -3.95 8.75
CA TRP A 131 -8.71 -3.62 7.44
C TRP A 131 -8.59 -2.13 7.15
N SER A 132 -7.71 -1.79 6.23
CA SER A 132 -7.49 -0.42 5.81
C SER A 132 -7.03 -0.37 4.36
N ALA A 133 -6.94 0.83 3.82
CA ALA A 133 -6.31 1.07 2.52
C ALA A 133 -4.89 0.48 2.46
N GLU A 134 -4.16 0.49 3.58
CA GLU A 134 -2.79 0.00 3.66
C GLU A 134 -2.68 -1.50 3.39
N GLY A 135 -3.59 -2.30 3.89
CA GLY A 135 -3.55 -3.76 3.73
C GLY A 135 -3.50 -4.18 2.26
N LEU A 136 -4.42 -3.71 1.44
CA LEU A 136 -4.43 -3.99 0.00
C LEU A 136 -3.30 -3.29 -0.75
N THR A 137 -2.93 -2.08 -0.34
CA THR A 137 -1.80 -1.36 -0.94
C THR A 137 -0.49 -2.11 -0.74
N VAL A 138 -0.21 -2.59 0.47
CA VAL A 138 1.00 -3.37 0.77
C VAL A 138 0.99 -4.72 0.05
N TYR A 139 -0.13 -5.44 0.06
CA TYR A 139 -0.29 -6.69 -0.69
C TYR A 139 -0.05 -6.48 -2.20
N THR A 140 -0.61 -5.45 -2.79
CA THR A 140 -0.43 -5.15 -4.22
C THR A 140 1.00 -4.75 -4.52
N THR A 141 1.62 -3.95 -3.65
CA THR A 141 3.05 -3.60 -3.75
C THR A 141 3.92 -4.86 -3.74
N TYR A 142 3.66 -5.80 -2.83
CA TYR A 142 4.32 -7.10 -2.82
C TYR A 142 4.19 -7.84 -4.15
N ARG A 143 2.99 -7.88 -4.73
CA ARG A 143 2.75 -8.54 -6.03
C ARG A 143 3.53 -7.89 -7.17
N ILE A 144 3.62 -6.56 -7.20
CA ILE A 144 4.40 -5.80 -8.19
C ILE A 144 5.89 -6.07 -8.00
N VAL A 145 6.39 -6.01 -6.77
CA VAL A 145 7.79 -6.31 -6.44
C VAL A 145 8.16 -7.75 -6.82
N LYS A 146 7.27 -8.70 -6.58
CA LYS A 146 7.44 -10.10 -7.00
C LYS A 146 7.63 -10.23 -8.51
N GLU A 147 6.86 -9.48 -9.29
CA GLU A 147 6.97 -9.47 -10.75
C GLU A 147 8.26 -8.80 -11.23
N LEU A 148 8.65 -7.68 -10.63
CA LEU A 148 9.81 -6.90 -11.04
C LEU A 148 11.16 -7.47 -10.56
N TYR A 149 11.19 -8.03 -9.35
CA TYR A 149 12.43 -8.42 -8.67
C TYR A 149 12.52 -9.91 -8.33
N GLY A 150 11.46 -10.66 -8.54
CA GLY A 150 11.42 -12.10 -8.33
C GLY A 150 10.77 -12.54 -7.02
N ALA A 151 10.35 -13.81 -7.00
CA ALA A 151 9.60 -14.40 -5.90
C ALA A 151 10.42 -14.48 -4.60
N ASP A 152 11.70 -14.85 -4.69
CA ASP A 152 12.56 -14.99 -3.51
C ASP A 152 12.78 -13.64 -2.82
N HIS A 153 12.98 -12.58 -3.61
CA HIS A 153 13.12 -11.22 -3.10
C HIS A 153 11.85 -10.76 -2.38
N ALA A 154 10.70 -10.94 -3.00
CA ALA A 154 9.42 -10.56 -2.41
C ALA A 154 9.10 -11.40 -1.15
N GLN A 155 9.46 -12.68 -1.13
CA GLN A 155 9.31 -13.52 0.05
C GLN A 155 10.15 -12.98 1.23
N GLU A 156 11.42 -12.69 1.01
CA GLU A 156 12.35 -12.23 2.04
C GLU A 156 11.96 -10.86 2.61
N TYR A 157 11.67 -9.90 1.73
CA TYR A 157 11.45 -8.51 2.13
C TYR A 157 10.00 -8.15 2.46
N TYR A 158 9.04 -9.04 2.19
CA TYR A 158 7.62 -8.83 2.51
C TYR A 158 7.09 -9.94 3.40
N VAL A 159 6.89 -11.12 2.87
CA VAL A 159 6.18 -12.19 3.59
C VAL A 159 6.88 -12.60 4.88
N ASP A 160 8.20 -12.79 4.85
CA ASP A 160 8.96 -13.17 6.05
C ASP A 160 8.96 -12.06 7.10
N GLN A 161 8.98 -10.80 6.66
CA GLN A 161 8.85 -9.66 7.59
C GLN A 161 7.46 -9.59 8.19
N TRP A 162 6.41 -9.73 7.40
CA TRP A 162 5.04 -9.76 7.92
C TRP A 162 4.85 -10.87 8.97
N LYS A 163 5.39 -12.04 8.70
CA LYS A 163 5.31 -13.16 9.65
C LYS A 163 6.00 -12.82 10.98
N ARG A 164 7.20 -12.25 10.93
CA ARG A 164 7.91 -11.83 12.15
C ARG A 164 7.14 -10.81 12.94
N GLU A 165 6.61 -9.77 12.28
CA GLU A 165 5.83 -8.72 12.93
C GLU A 165 4.54 -9.26 13.54
N VAL A 166 3.87 -10.20 12.89
CA VAL A 166 2.67 -10.84 13.42
C VAL A 166 3.00 -11.73 14.62
N GLU A 167 4.09 -12.48 14.56
CA GLU A 167 4.59 -13.25 15.72
C GLU A 167 4.88 -12.35 16.91
N ASP A 168 5.60 -11.25 16.67
CA ASP A 168 5.92 -10.26 17.71
C ASP A 168 4.65 -9.63 18.30
N TYR A 169 3.65 -9.36 17.48
CA TYR A 169 2.36 -8.85 17.94
C TYR A 169 1.70 -9.82 18.93
N TYR A 170 1.59 -11.11 18.60
CA TYR A 170 0.95 -12.09 19.48
C TYR A 170 1.78 -12.41 20.72
N LEU A 171 3.07 -12.06 20.73
CA LEU A 171 3.96 -12.16 21.90
C LEU A 171 4.01 -10.86 22.70
N ASP A 172 3.47 -9.77 22.20
CA ASP A 172 3.52 -8.46 22.86
C ASP A 172 2.82 -8.50 24.23
N PHE A 173 3.46 -7.88 25.22
CA PHE A 173 2.96 -7.90 26.59
C PHE A 173 1.57 -7.26 26.71
N TYR A 174 1.34 -6.14 26.05
CA TYR A 174 0.06 -5.41 26.14
C TYR A 174 -1.05 -6.07 25.31
N VAL A 175 -0.71 -6.77 24.25
CA VAL A 175 -1.66 -7.61 23.50
C VAL A 175 -2.14 -8.76 24.35
N ARG A 176 -1.22 -9.39 25.10
CA ARG A 176 -1.52 -10.52 25.99
C ARG A 176 -2.18 -10.12 27.30
N ASN A 177 -1.93 -8.89 27.73
CA ASN A 177 -2.39 -8.36 29.03
C ASN A 177 -2.99 -6.96 28.85
N PRO A 178 -4.14 -6.85 28.17
CA PRO A 178 -4.76 -5.56 27.85
C PRO A 178 -5.13 -4.74 29.09
N GLU A 179 -5.33 -5.38 30.24
CA GLU A 179 -5.58 -4.71 31.51
C GLU A 179 -4.39 -3.83 31.97
N TYR A 180 -3.16 -4.25 31.66
CA TYR A 180 -1.98 -3.42 31.97
C TYR A 180 -1.84 -2.23 31.04
N LEU A 181 -2.23 -2.35 29.76
CA LEU A 181 -2.29 -1.22 28.86
C LEU A 181 -3.23 -0.13 29.39
N ALA A 182 -4.40 -0.53 29.88
CA ALA A 182 -5.40 0.38 30.45
C ALA A 182 -4.92 1.11 31.73
N MET A 183 -3.86 0.63 32.38
CA MET A 183 -3.27 1.27 33.57
C MET A 183 -2.23 2.34 33.24
N LEU A 184 -1.79 2.45 32.00
CA LEU A 184 -0.80 3.45 31.57
C LEU A 184 -1.43 4.84 31.41
N PRO A 185 -0.61 5.90 31.46
CA PRO A 185 -1.06 7.22 31.05
C PRO A 185 -1.62 7.24 29.63
N GLU A 186 -2.61 8.07 29.35
CA GLU A 186 -3.31 8.13 28.07
C GLU A 186 -2.38 8.30 26.87
N GLU A 187 -1.36 9.13 26.98
CA GLU A 187 -0.37 9.36 25.93
C GLU A 187 0.42 8.09 25.59
N GLU A 188 0.80 7.31 26.61
CA GLU A 188 1.50 6.03 26.43
C GLU A 188 0.57 4.97 25.85
N GLN A 189 -0.69 4.89 26.30
CA GLN A 189 -1.70 4.02 25.74
C GLN A 189 -1.87 4.29 24.24
N LEU A 190 -2.00 5.56 23.85
CA LEU A 190 -2.18 5.98 22.48
C LEU A 190 -0.97 5.61 21.60
N ALA A 191 0.25 5.85 22.09
CA ALA A 191 1.47 5.51 21.37
C ALA A 191 1.58 4.00 21.10
N ILE A 192 1.30 3.16 22.10
CA ILE A 192 1.32 1.71 21.98
C ILE A 192 0.21 1.24 21.03
N THR A 193 -1.01 1.72 21.20
CA THR A 193 -2.15 1.37 20.35
C THR A 193 -1.88 1.71 18.88
N ASN A 194 -1.34 2.91 18.61
CA ASN A 194 -1.00 3.32 17.25
C ASN A 194 0.07 2.42 16.63
N SER A 195 1.08 2.03 17.41
CA SER A 195 2.13 1.11 16.95
C SER A 195 1.56 -0.26 16.59
N LEU A 196 0.71 -0.82 17.46
CA LEU A 196 0.06 -2.11 17.23
C LEU A 196 -0.90 -2.06 16.03
N THR A 197 -1.68 -1.00 15.91
CA THR A 197 -2.59 -0.79 14.77
C THR A 197 -1.81 -0.70 13.46
N GLY A 198 -0.72 0.07 13.42
CA GLY A 198 0.14 0.17 12.25
C GLY A 198 0.68 -1.20 11.82
N MET A 199 1.19 -1.98 12.75
CA MET A 199 1.68 -3.33 12.47
C MET A 199 0.57 -4.22 11.91
N ARG A 200 -0.64 -4.17 12.46
CA ARG A 200 -1.78 -4.94 11.95
C ARG A 200 -2.17 -4.55 10.53
N GLN A 201 -2.20 -3.25 10.22
CA GLN A 201 -2.54 -2.75 8.89
C GLN A 201 -1.47 -3.06 7.83
N TYR A 202 -0.19 -2.93 8.18
CA TYR A 202 0.93 -3.08 7.25
C TYR A 202 1.49 -4.50 7.15
N CYS A 203 1.23 -5.37 8.11
CA CYS A 203 1.78 -6.72 8.16
C CYS A 203 0.72 -7.81 8.31
N GLU A 204 -0.15 -7.72 9.31
CA GLU A 204 -1.21 -8.72 9.54
C GLU A 204 -2.20 -8.77 8.37
N MET A 205 -2.71 -7.63 7.93
CA MET A 205 -3.70 -7.60 6.85
C MET A 205 -3.15 -8.07 5.51
N PRO A 206 -1.97 -7.61 5.04
CA PRO A 206 -1.38 -8.18 3.83
C PRO A 206 -1.17 -9.69 3.90
N LEU A 207 -0.80 -10.21 5.06
CA LEU A 207 -0.62 -11.65 5.27
C LEU A 207 -1.94 -12.41 5.19
N LYS A 208 -3.03 -11.85 5.75
CA LYS A 208 -4.39 -12.38 5.59
C LYS A 208 -4.85 -12.40 4.13
N ILE A 209 -4.56 -11.34 3.39
CA ILE A 209 -4.89 -11.26 1.96
C ILE A 209 -4.10 -12.32 1.17
N LEU A 210 -2.83 -12.55 1.51
CA LEU A 210 -2.02 -13.62 0.89
C LEU A 210 -2.59 -15.00 1.22
N ARG A 211 -3.06 -15.23 2.44
CA ARG A 211 -3.77 -16.47 2.80
C ARG A 211 -5.06 -16.62 1.98
N ALA A 212 -5.85 -15.55 1.85
CA ALA A 212 -7.04 -15.55 1.03
C ALA A 212 -6.72 -15.88 -0.44
N GLU A 213 -5.66 -15.30 -1.00
CA GLU A 213 -5.19 -15.61 -2.36
C GLU A 213 -4.99 -17.12 -2.56
N LYS A 214 -4.33 -17.77 -1.62
CA LYS A 214 -4.10 -19.23 -1.69
C LYS A 214 -5.40 -20.02 -1.58
N LEU A 215 -6.28 -19.62 -0.68
CA LEU A 215 -7.56 -20.31 -0.46
C LEU A 215 -8.53 -20.17 -1.65
N VAL A 216 -8.52 -19.04 -2.35
CA VAL A 216 -9.38 -18.83 -3.54
C VAL A 216 -8.82 -19.46 -4.82
N GLY A 217 -7.60 -19.98 -4.79
CA GLY A 217 -7.01 -20.71 -5.92
C GLY A 217 -5.83 -20.02 -6.60
N GLY A 218 -5.29 -18.94 -6.02
CA GLY A 218 -4.06 -18.30 -6.47
C GLY A 218 -4.25 -16.88 -6.99
N GLU A 219 -3.17 -16.34 -7.56
CA GLU A 219 -3.07 -14.93 -7.97
C GLU A 219 -4.14 -14.52 -8.98
N ALA A 220 -4.39 -15.33 -10.01
CA ALA A 220 -5.39 -14.99 -11.03
C ALA A 220 -6.81 -14.91 -10.47
N ALA A 221 -7.18 -15.83 -9.56
CA ALA A 221 -8.48 -15.82 -8.90
C ALA A 221 -8.62 -14.59 -7.99
N MET A 222 -7.58 -14.26 -7.24
CA MET A 222 -7.58 -13.05 -6.39
C MET A 222 -7.67 -11.78 -7.25
N ASP A 223 -6.98 -11.70 -8.38
CA ASP A 223 -7.05 -10.53 -9.27
C ASP A 223 -8.46 -10.32 -9.82
N GLU A 224 -9.19 -11.38 -10.16
CA GLU A 224 -10.60 -11.27 -10.58
C GLU A 224 -11.49 -10.76 -9.45
N ILE A 225 -11.30 -11.25 -8.22
CA ILE A 225 -12.03 -10.78 -7.04
C ILE A 225 -11.75 -9.30 -6.81
N LEU A 226 -10.49 -8.89 -6.79
CA LEU A 226 -10.10 -7.50 -6.57
C LEU A 226 -10.57 -6.57 -7.69
N ARG A 227 -10.54 -7.04 -8.95
CA ARG A 227 -11.14 -6.30 -10.08
C ARG A 227 -12.63 -6.05 -9.86
N GLY A 228 -13.36 -7.07 -9.42
CA GLY A 228 -14.79 -6.94 -9.10
C GLY A 228 -15.04 -5.91 -8.00
N LEU A 229 -14.25 -5.95 -6.95
CA LEU A 229 -14.35 -4.99 -5.84
C LEU A 229 -13.98 -3.57 -6.25
N PHE A 230 -12.95 -3.40 -7.05
CA PHE A 230 -12.54 -2.08 -7.55
C PHE A 230 -13.60 -1.46 -8.47
N ASN A 231 -14.27 -2.25 -9.29
CA ASN A 231 -15.27 -1.81 -10.27
C ASN A 231 -16.71 -1.98 -9.78
N ARG A 232 -16.92 -2.29 -8.50
CA ARG A 232 -18.26 -2.46 -7.96
C ARG A 232 -19.10 -1.19 -8.09
N GLU A 233 -20.39 -1.34 -8.25
CA GLU A 233 -21.31 -0.23 -8.18
C GLU A 233 -21.33 0.35 -6.76
N LEU A 234 -21.11 1.68 -6.65
CA LEU A 234 -21.02 2.35 -5.36
C LEU A 234 -22.42 2.67 -4.82
N ASP A 235 -22.67 2.29 -3.58
CA ASP A 235 -23.73 2.89 -2.77
C ASP A 235 -23.23 4.22 -2.20
N TRP A 236 -23.67 5.32 -2.77
CA TRP A 236 -23.24 6.65 -2.35
C TRP A 236 -23.68 7.05 -0.94
N SER A 237 -24.60 6.31 -0.32
CA SER A 237 -24.93 6.47 1.09
C SER A 237 -23.86 5.88 2.02
N TYR A 238 -23.13 4.89 1.53
CA TYR A 238 -22.00 4.26 2.22
C TYR A 238 -20.98 3.75 1.18
N PRO A 239 -20.13 4.64 0.63
CA PRO A 239 -19.26 4.30 -0.49
C PRO A 239 -17.98 3.54 -0.09
N TYR A 240 -17.88 3.14 1.16
CA TYR A 240 -16.68 2.49 1.69
C TYR A 240 -16.64 1.00 1.35
N LEU A 241 -15.45 0.51 1.01
CA LEU A 241 -15.18 -0.93 0.86
C LEU A 241 -14.97 -1.52 2.25
N THR A 242 -15.90 -2.38 2.67
CA THR A 242 -15.83 -3.03 3.99
C THR A 242 -15.03 -4.32 3.93
N TYR A 243 -14.49 -4.74 5.08
CA TYR A 243 -13.83 -6.04 5.20
C TYR A 243 -14.82 -7.19 4.89
N GLN A 244 -16.07 -7.06 5.30
CA GLN A 244 -17.09 -8.06 5.01
C GLN A 244 -17.35 -8.22 3.50
N GLU A 245 -17.33 -7.13 2.72
CA GLU A 245 -17.43 -7.20 1.25
C GLU A 245 -16.26 -7.99 0.66
N PHE A 246 -15.04 -7.81 1.18
CA PHE A 246 -13.88 -8.58 0.75
C PHE A 246 -14.04 -10.08 1.08
N LEU A 247 -14.44 -10.41 2.31
CA LEU A 247 -14.70 -11.80 2.72
C LEU A 247 -15.77 -12.45 1.85
N ASP A 248 -16.89 -11.78 1.64
CA ASP A 248 -18.00 -12.26 0.81
C ASP A 248 -17.57 -12.51 -0.64
N ALA A 249 -16.80 -11.60 -1.22
CA ALA A 249 -16.27 -11.75 -2.57
C ALA A 249 -15.29 -12.92 -2.71
N CYS A 250 -14.54 -13.23 -1.65
CA CYS A 250 -13.67 -14.41 -1.59
C CYS A 250 -14.44 -15.70 -1.28
N GLY A 251 -15.66 -15.61 -0.74
CA GLY A 251 -16.39 -16.75 -0.19
C GLY A 251 -15.72 -17.34 1.05
N LEU A 252 -15.06 -16.51 1.84
CA LEU A 252 -14.30 -16.89 3.02
C LEU A 252 -14.89 -16.28 4.28
N THR A 253 -14.52 -16.85 5.42
CA THR A 253 -14.87 -16.33 6.74
C THR A 253 -13.65 -15.72 7.43
N GLU A 254 -13.87 -14.85 8.41
CA GLU A 254 -12.78 -14.30 9.23
C GLU A 254 -11.98 -15.42 9.92
N GLU A 255 -12.64 -16.48 10.36
CA GLU A 255 -11.99 -17.63 11.02
C GLU A 255 -10.98 -18.32 10.09
N GLU A 256 -11.27 -18.41 8.79
CA GLU A 256 -10.34 -18.98 7.81
C GLU A 256 -9.12 -18.09 7.56
N LEU A 257 -9.24 -16.80 7.80
CA LEU A 257 -8.15 -15.83 7.68
C LEU A 257 -7.47 -15.50 9.01
N ASP A 258 -8.03 -15.93 10.14
CA ASP A 258 -7.43 -15.70 11.44
C ASP A 258 -6.08 -16.41 11.52
N LEU A 259 -5.01 -15.62 11.62
CA LEU A 259 -3.65 -16.11 11.70
C LEU A 259 -3.36 -16.70 13.08
N GLY A 260 -3.96 -16.13 14.14
CA GLY A 260 -3.71 -16.55 15.52
C GLY A 260 -2.20 -16.58 15.80
N GLN A 261 -1.77 -17.64 16.47
CA GLN A 261 -0.35 -17.94 16.70
C GLN A 261 0.23 -18.89 15.63
N ASP A 262 -0.60 -19.43 14.76
CA ASP A 262 -0.18 -20.25 13.63
C ASP A 262 -0.25 -19.42 12.35
N ILE A 263 0.88 -18.91 11.95
CA ILE A 263 1.06 -18.08 10.76
C ILE A 263 1.59 -18.87 9.55
N SER A 264 1.39 -20.18 9.52
CA SER A 264 1.68 -20.98 8.33
C SER A 264 0.74 -20.61 7.18
N ILE A 265 1.31 -20.33 6.04
CA ILE A 265 0.57 -19.94 4.82
C ILE A 265 0.90 -20.94 3.71
#